data_8ae9599dd1194c3502baa5a0fd3725c9
#
_entry.id   8ae9599dd1194c3502baa5a0fd3725c9
#
_cell.length_a   1.000
_cell.length_b   1.000
_cell.length_c   1.000
_cell.angle_alpha   90.00
_cell.angle_beta   90.00
_cell.angle_gamma   90.00
#
_symmetry.space_group_name_H-M   'P 1'
#
loop_
_entity.id
_entity.type
_entity.pdbx_description
1 polymer ?
#
loop_
_entity_poly.entity_id
_entity_poly.type
_entity_poly.pdbx_seq_one_letter_code
_entity_poly.pdbx_strand_id
1 'polypeptide(L)'
;MATKRTEKTAKPERDKAAICQAVLQGMRDGLSAFKACQAAGVPQSTFNRWVDADAKLAEDYAHAREDLIERMANEVLELADSEVPETGDGKRDWQAIQQRKLQVDSRKWLLSKLAPKKYGDRLELAGDKENPLQVQTIDASKLSTDVLAQIIAAKDANAPD
;
A
#
# COMPACT_ATOMS: atom_id res chain seq x y z
N MET A 1 -12.71 -54.71 26.79
CA MET A 1 -11.86 -54.01 25.84
C MET A 1 -12.09 -52.49 25.95
N ALA A 2 -11.17 -51.78 26.59
CA ALA A 2 -11.30 -50.33 26.83
C ALA A 2 -10.73 -49.56 25.65
N THR A 3 -11.59 -48.79 24.97
CA THR A 3 -11.21 -47.91 23.85
C THR A 3 -10.45 -46.72 24.39
N LYS A 4 -9.17 -46.66 24.08
CA LYS A 4 -8.27 -45.54 24.37
C LYS A 4 -8.72 -44.30 23.56
N ARG A 5 -9.41 -43.37 24.25
CA ARG A 5 -9.75 -42.07 23.72
C ARG A 5 -8.44 -41.28 23.57
N THR A 6 -7.97 -41.08 22.33
CA THR A 6 -6.80 -40.25 22.03
C THR A 6 -7.13 -38.84 22.46
N GLU A 7 -6.45 -38.33 23.49
CA GLU A 7 -6.42 -36.93 23.86
C GLU A 7 -5.86 -36.14 22.69
N LYS A 8 -6.74 -35.35 22.10
CA LYS A 8 -6.37 -34.35 21.08
C LYS A 8 -5.56 -33.27 21.82
N THR A 9 -4.23 -33.34 21.78
CA THR A 9 -3.34 -32.33 22.32
C THR A 9 -3.79 -31.00 21.80
N ALA A 10 -4.36 -30.16 22.66
CA ALA A 10 -4.73 -28.79 22.36
C ALA A 10 -3.42 -28.06 21.96
N LYS A 11 -3.35 -27.63 20.69
CA LYS A 11 -2.28 -26.74 20.20
C LYS A 11 -2.28 -25.54 21.15
N PRO A 12 -1.12 -25.16 21.75
CA PRO A 12 -1.09 -24.05 22.70
C PRO A 12 -1.76 -22.85 22.05
N GLU A 13 -2.74 -22.28 22.75
CA GLU A 13 -3.47 -21.10 22.32
C GLU A 13 -2.41 -20.00 22.18
N ARG A 14 -1.97 -19.77 20.93
CA ARG A 14 -1.00 -18.73 20.63
C ARG A 14 -1.65 -17.43 21.04
N ASP A 15 -1.00 -16.71 21.91
CA ASP A 15 -1.48 -15.41 22.36
C ASP A 15 -1.70 -14.50 21.15
N LYS A 16 -2.97 -14.30 20.77
CA LYS A 16 -3.39 -13.48 19.64
C LYS A 16 -2.76 -12.08 19.73
N ALA A 17 -2.71 -11.51 20.94
CA ALA A 17 -2.17 -10.18 21.15
C ALA A 17 -0.66 -10.13 20.84
N ALA A 18 0.11 -11.12 21.32
CA ALA A 18 1.54 -11.21 21.04
C ALA A 18 1.82 -11.41 19.55
N ILE A 19 1.02 -12.22 18.85
CA ILE A 19 1.17 -12.40 17.39
C ILE A 19 0.87 -11.10 16.66
N CYS A 20 -0.23 -10.40 17.00
CA CYS A 20 -0.57 -9.13 16.39
C CYS A 20 0.55 -8.10 16.58
N GLN A 21 1.08 -7.97 17.80
CA GLN A 21 2.21 -7.09 18.08
C GLN A 21 3.46 -7.45 17.27
N ALA A 22 3.79 -8.74 17.15
CA ALA A 22 4.92 -9.20 16.36
C ALA A 22 4.76 -8.86 14.87
N VAL A 23 3.55 -9.00 14.31
CA VAL A 23 3.26 -8.61 12.92
C VAL A 23 3.41 -7.11 12.73
N LEU A 24 2.81 -6.28 13.60
CA LEU A 24 2.89 -4.83 13.53
C LEU A 24 4.34 -4.35 13.66
N GLN A 25 5.09 -4.93 14.60
CA GLN A 25 6.50 -4.59 14.77
C GLN A 25 7.32 -5.00 13.54
N GLY A 26 7.12 -6.20 12.99
CA GLY A 26 7.79 -6.62 11.76
C GLY A 26 7.52 -5.69 10.57
N MET A 27 6.31 -5.11 10.48
CA MET A 27 5.99 -4.11 9.46
C MET A 27 6.74 -2.79 9.70
N ARG A 28 6.81 -2.31 10.95
CA ARG A 28 7.61 -1.13 11.31
C ARG A 28 9.09 -1.34 11.04
N ASP A 29 9.57 -2.58 11.16
CA ASP A 29 10.95 -2.97 10.83
C ASP A 29 11.22 -3.14 9.32
N GLY A 30 10.21 -2.89 8.47
CA GLY A 30 10.34 -2.88 7.01
C GLY A 30 9.85 -4.15 6.30
N LEU A 31 9.29 -5.11 7.01
CA LEU A 31 8.70 -6.29 6.38
C LEU A 31 7.35 -5.95 5.74
N SER A 32 7.07 -6.53 4.57
CA SER A 32 5.70 -6.50 4.05
C SER A 32 4.75 -7.23 5.01
N ALA A 33 3.46 -6.87 5.02
CA ALA A 33 2.45 -7.52 5.86
C ALA A 33 2.45 -9.06 5.70
N PHE A 34 2.67 -9.55 4.47
CA PHE A 34 2.81 -10.98 4.20
C PHE A 34 4.00 -11.61 4.93
N LYS A 35 5.20 -11.00 4.80
CA LYS A 35 6.42 -11.48 5.46
C LYS A 35 6.33 -11.39 6.97
N ALA A 36 5.77 -10.32 7.50
CA ALA A 36 5.55 -10.14 8.94
C ALA A 36 4.61 -11.23 9.51
N CYS A 37 3.50 -11.52 8.82
CA CYS A 37 2.60 -12.62 9.19
C CYS A 37 3.28 -13.97 9.12
N GLN A 38 4.09 -14.21 8.07
CA GLN A 38 4.86 -15.46 7.93
C GLN A 38 5.86 -15.64 9.08
N ALA A 39 6.60 -14.58 9.43
CA ALA A 39 7.53 -14.59 10.57
C ALA A 39 6.83 -14.85 11.91
N ALA A 40 5.64 -14.27 12.11
CA ALA A 40 4.81 -14.51 13.30
C ALA A 40 4.08 -15.86 13.28
N GLY A 41 4.20 -16.64 12.20
CA GLY A 41 3.62 -17.97 12.07
C GLY A 41 2.08 -17.96 11.95
N VAL A 42 1.50 -16.91 11.37
CA VAL A 42 0.07 -16.76 11.13
C VAL A 42 -0.21 -16.50 9.65
N PRO A 43 -1.23 -17.12 9.03
CA PRO A 43 -1.66 -16.76 7.69
C PRO A 43 -2.15 -15.31 7.64
N GLN A 44 -1.79 -14.56 6.60
CA GLN A 44 -2.21 -13.17 6.42
C GLN A 44 -3.74 -13.04 6.42
N SER A 45 -4.47 -13.99 5.84
CA SER A 45 -5.93 -14.00 5.84
C SER A 45 -6.54 -14.09 7.25
N THR A 46 -5.86 -14.78 8.15
CA THR A 46 -6.27 -14.87 9.57
C THR A 46 -6.00 -13.53 10.27
N PHE A 47 -4.84 -12.95 10.04
CA PHE A 47 -4.50 -11.64 10.59
C PHE A 47 -5.47 -10.56 10.09
N ASN A 48 -5.80 -10.52 8.79
CA ASN A 48 -6.77 -9.57 8.23
C ASN A 48 -8.14 -9.69 8.91
N ARG A 49 -8.65 -10.90 9.15
CA ARG A 49 -9.90 -11.09 9.91
C ARG A 49 -9.83 -10.56 11.33
N TRP A 50 -8.67 -10.60 11.97
CA TRP A 50 -8.49 -10.01 13.30
C TRP A 50 -8.50 -8.50 13.26
N VAL A 51 -7.88 -7.90 12.23
CA VAL A 51 -7.91 -6.46 11.96
C VAL A 51 -9.34 -5.98 11.72
N ASP A 52 -10.11 -6.70 10.88
CA ASP A 52 -11.50 -6.36 10.58
C ASP A 52 -12.43 -6.45 11.81
N ALA A 53 -12.09 -7.31 12.77
CA ALA A 53 -12.89 -7.55 13.97
C ALA A 53 -12.55 -6.65 15.17
N ASP A 54 -11.45 -5.88 15.10
CA ASP A 54 -10.93 -5.09 16.23
C ASP A 54 -10.49 -3.71 15.76
N ALA A 55 -11.28 -2.68 16.10
CA ALA A 55 -11.05 -1.31 15.68
C ALA A 55 -9.69 -0.75 16.14
N LYS A 56 -9.23 -1.11 17.35
CA LYS A 56 -7.93 -0.69 17.82
C LYS A 56 -6.80 -1.33 17.03
N LEU A 57 -6.90 -2.62 16.73
CA LEU A 57 -5.93 -3.31 15.90
C LEU A 57 -5.92 -2.76 14.47
N ALA A 58 -7.07 -2.34 13.93
CA ALA A 58 -7.16 -1.69 12.62
C ALA A 58 -6.44 -0.34 12.60
N GLU A 59 -6.57 0.46 13.66
CA GLU A 59 -5.83 1.72 13.83
C GLU A 59 -4.32 1.47 13.92
N ASP A 60 -3.89 0.55 14.79
CA ASP A 60 -2.48 0.18 14.93
C ASP A 60 -1.88 -0.36 13.62
N TYR A 61 -2.67 -1.10 12.84
CA TYR A 61 -2.27 -1.60 11.52
C TYR A 61 -2.14 -0.47 10.49
N ALA A 62 -3.05 0.52 10.51
CA ALA A 62 -2.95 1.68 9.65
C ALA A 62 -1.66 2.46 9.93
N HIS A 63 -1.33 2.72 11.20
CA HIS A 63 -0.07 3.35 11.61
C HIS A 63 1.15 2.53 11.17
N ALA A 64 1.16 1.22 11.39
CA ALA A 64 2.27 0.37 10.97
C ALA A 64 2.48 0.38 9.43
N ARG A 65 1.41 0.57 8.65
CA ARG A 65 1.50 0.77 7.19
C ARG A 65 2.09 2.12 6.84
N GLU A 66 1.75 3.18 7.55
CA GLU A 66 2.33 4.51 7.37
C GLU A 66 3.83 4.50 7.69
N ASP A 67 4.22 3.89 8.81
CA ASP A 67 5.62 3.71 9.21
C ASP A 67 6.42 2.94 8.14
N LEU A 68 5.84 1.87 7.58
CA LEU A 68 6.45 1.10 6.50
C LEU A 68 6.66 1.95 5.23
N ILE A 69 5.67 2.77 4.86
CA ILE A 69 5.78 3.67 3.69
C ILE A 69 6.87 4.72 3.92
N GLU A 70 6.93 5.31 5.11
CA GLU A 70 7.96 6.30 5.47
C GLU A 70 9.36 5.68 5.43
N ARG A 71 9.51 4.47 5.99
CA ARG A 71 10.76 3.72 5.92
C ARG A 71 11.17 3.42 4.48
N MET A 72 10.25 3.00 3.63
CA MET A 72 10.54 2.77 2.20
C MET A 72 11.03 4.04 1.49
N ALA A 73 10.48 5.22 1.86
CA ALA A 73 10.94 6.49 1.32
C ALA A 73 12.36 6.82 1.77
N ASN A 74 12.70 6.59 3.05
CA ASN A 74 14.05 6.77 3.57
C ASN A 74 15.05 5.81 2.90
N GLU A 75 14.67 4.54 2.69
CA GLU A 75 15.50 3.57 1.97
C GLU A 75 15.82 4.00 0.53
N VAL A 76 14.93 4.74 -0.14
CA VAL A 76 15.20 5.29 -1.48
C VAL A 76 16.33 6.30 -1.41
N LEU A 77 16.34 7.18 -0.41
CA LEU A 77 17.40 8.17 -0.20
C LEU A 77 18.73 7.48 0.13
N GLU A 78 18.72 6.54 1.07
CA GLU A 78 19.93 5.78 1.45
C GLU A 78 20.52 5.04 0.25
N LEU A 79 19.68 4.41 -0.59
CA LEU A 79 20.14 3.73 -1.78
C LEU A 79 20.69 4.70 -2.83
N ALA A 80 20.09 5.88 -2.97
CA ALA A 80 20.53 6.90 -3.93
C ALA A 80 21.86 7.55 -3.54
N ASP A 81 22.05 7.78 -2.22
CA ASP A 81 23.22 8.45 -1.68
C ASP A 81 24.38 7.48 -1.34
N SER A 82 24.15 6.16 -1.43
CA SER A 82 25.19 5.17 -1.15
C SER A 82 26.30 5.19 -2.19
N GLU A 83 27.52 4.82 -1.76
CA GLU A 83 28.69 4.77 -2.63
C GLU A 83 28.47 3.91 -3.89
N VAL A 84 29.06 4.32 -4.99
CA VAL A 84 28.98 3.58 -6.25
C VAL A 84 29.70 2.25 -6.11
N PRO A 85 29.04 1.11 -6.38
CA PRO A 85 29.69 -0.19 -6.30
C PRO A 85 30.87 -0.30 -7.26
N GLU A 86 31.96 -0.88 -6.77
CA GLU A 86 33.17 -1.16 -7.55
C GLU A 86 33.41 -2.66 -7.59
N THR A 87 33.99 -3.11 -8.68
CA THR A 87 34.49 -4.48 -8.83
C THR A 87 35.84 -4.62 -8.10
N GLY A 88 36.28 -5.86 -7.82
CA GLY A 88 37.54 -6.12 -7.13
C GLY A 88 38.80 -5.59 -7.81
N ASP A 89 38.70 -5.15 -9.09
CA ASP A 89 39.76 -4.48 -9.83
C ASP A 89 39.64 -2.94 -9.84
N GLY A 90 38.79 -2.35 -8.99
CA GLY A 90 38.60 -0.90 -8.84
C GLY A 90 37.80 -0.24 -9.94
N LYS A 91 37.09 -1.01 -10.80
CA LYS A 91 36.18 -0.49 -11.79
C LYS A 91 34.75 -0.44 -11.28
N ARG A 92 33.94 0.43 -11.86
CA ARG A 92 32.51 0.53 -11.53
C ARG A 92 31.77 -0.76 -11.87
N ASP A 93 31.06 -1.32 -10.89
CA ASP A 93 30.18 -2.48 -11.10
C ASP A 93 28.84 -2.05 -11.73
N TRP A 94 28.78 -2.15 -13.07
CA TRP A 94 27.58 -1.77 -13.82
C TRP A 94 26.36 -2.63 -13.49
N GLN A 95 26.54 -3.91 -13.14
CA GLN A 95 25.41 -4.78 -12.78
C GLN A 95 24.81 -4.34 -11.43
N ALA A 96 25.65 -4.08 -10.44
CA ALA A 96 25.21 -3.59 -9.15
C ALA A 96 24.55 -2.19 -9.26
N ILE A 97 25.09 -1.31 -10.13
CA ILE A 97 24.51 0.00 -10.41
C ILE A 97 23.11 -0.14 -11.04
N GLN A 98 22.94 -1.01 -12.04
CA GLN A 98 21.64 -1.24 -12.68
C GLN A 98 20.63 -1.88 -11.71
N GLN A 99 21.07 -2.82 -10.88
CA GLN A 99 20.22 -3.41 -9.83
C GLN A 99 19.76 -2.35 -8.83
N ARG A 100 20.65 -1.47 -8.38
CA ARG A 100 20.31 -0.36 -7.50
C ARG A 100 19.28 0.59 -8.12
N LYS A 101 19.53 0.99 -9.39
CA LYS A 101 18.57 1.80 -10.14
C LYS A 101 17.18 1.16 -10.17
N LEU A 102 17.10 -0.13 -10.49
CA LEU A 102 15.84 -0.87 -10.50
C LEU A 102 15.18 -0.88 -9.10
N GLN A 103 15.96 -1.02 -8.02
CA GLN A 103 15.45 -0.98 -6.66
C GLN A 103 14.85 0.39 -6.32
N VAL A 104 15.54 1.48 -6.67
CA VAL A 104 15.06 2.86 -6.46
C VAL A 104 13.80 3.12 -7.27
N ASP A 105 13.81 2.80 -8.57
CA ASP A 105 12.68 3.05 -9.46
C ASP A 105 11.43 2.27 -9.04
N SER A 106 11.60 1.00 -8.66
CA SER A 106 10.50 0.15 -8.17
C SER A 106 9.90 0.69 -6.86
N ARG A 107 10.72 1.15 -5.92
CA ARG A 107 10.24 1.74 -4.66
C ARG A 107 9.54 3.08 -4.90
N LYS A 108 10.10 3.96 -5.73
CA LYS A 108 9.46 5.23 -6.10
C LYS A 108 8.09 5.00 -6.73
N TRP A 109 8.00 4.06 -7.67
CA TRP A 109 6.72 3.69 -8.28
C TRP A 109 5.73 3.19 -7.24
N LEU A 110 6.15 2.29 -6.35
CA LEU A 110 5.29 1.74 -5.31
C LEU A 110 4.81 2.83 -4.33
N LEU A 111 5.70 3.73 -3.89
CA LEU A 111 5.37 4.87 -3.03
C LEU A 111 4.32 5.78 -3.67
N SER A 112 4.43 6.08 -4.97
CA SER A 112 3.44 6.90 -5.69
C SER A 112 2.05 6.24 -5.72
N LYS A 113 1.97 4.89 -5.67
CA LYS A 113 0.70 4.15 -5.64
C LYS A 113 0.13 3.98 -4.23
N LEU A 114 0.99 3.75 -3.23
CA LEU A 114 0.55 3.52 -1.84
C LEU A 114 0.20 4.82 -1.12
N ALA A 115 0.91 5.91 -1.40
CA ALA A 115 0.69 7.22 -0.79
C ALA A 115 0.67 8.35 -1.84
N PRO A 116 -0.32 8.36 -2.76
CA PRO A 116 -0.36 9.31 -3.88
C PRO A 116 -0.43 10.77 -3.45
N LYS A 117 -1.04 11.06 -2.30
CA LYS A 117 -1.12 12.43 -1.75
C LYS A 117 0.25 12.96 -1.31
N LYS A 118 1.20 12.08 -0.93
CA LYS A 118 2.51 12.44 -0.39
C LYS A 118 3.62 12.28 -1.42
N TYR A 119 3.55 11.22 -2.25
CA TYR A 119 4.61 10.81 -3.18
C TYR A 119 4.13 10.66 -4.64
N GLY A 120 2.85 10.96 -4.93
CA GLY A 120 2.33 10.92 -6.30
C GLY A 120 2.68 12.17 -7.09
N ASP A 121 2.68 12.03 -8.41
CA ASP A 121 2.81 13.18 -9.33
C ASP A 121 1.60 14.10 -9.14
N ARG A 122 1.86 15.37 -8.79
CA ARG A 122 0.82 16.36 -8.63
C ARG A 122 0.58 17.02 -9.98
N LEU A 123 -0.56 16.75 -10.57
CA LEU A 123 -1.01 17.48 -11.75
C LEU A 123 -1.76 18.73 -11.28
N GLU A 124 -1.15 19.89 -11.39
CA GLU A 124 -1.82 21.17 -11.18
C GLU A 124 -2.40 21.64 -12.51
N LEU A 125 -3.73 21.53 -12.64
CA LEU A 125 -4.46 22.13 -13.75
C LEU A 125 -4.74 23.59 -13.37
N ALA A 126 -3.83 24.47 -13.76
CA ALA A 126 -4.01 25.91 -13.65
C ALA A 126 -4.32 26.50 -15.01
N GLY A 127 -5.33 27.36 -15.09
CA GLY A 127 -5.53 28.24 -16.26
C GLY A 127 -4.49 29.36 -16.25
N ASP A 128 -4.17 29.89 -17.42
CA ASP A 128 -3.37 31.11 -17.55
C ASP A 128 -4.16 32.30 -16.92
N LYS A 129 -3.44 33.32 -16.45
CA LYS A 129 -4.06 34.54 -15.89
C LYS A 129 -5.02 35.23 -16.87
N GLU A 130 -4.71 35.11 -18.17
CA GLU A 130 -5.53 35.67 -19.26
C GLU A 130 -6.63 34.70 -19.73
N ASN A 131 -6.51 33.39 -19.48
CA ASN A 131 -7.48 32.35 -19.79
C ASN A 131 -7.65 31.39 -18.60
N PRO A 132 -8.33 31.78 -17.53
CA PRO A 132 -8.58 30.91 -16.38
C PRO A 132 -9.45 29.72 -16.81
N LEU A 133 -9.09 28.53 -16.36
CA LEU A 133 -9.92 27.31 -16.54
C LEU A 133 -11.27 27.52 -15.89
N GLN A 134 -12.31 27.66 -16.72
CA GLN A 134 -13.69 27.75 -16.24
C GLN A 134 -14.20 26.33 -15.93
N VAL A 135 -14.17 25.93 -14.66
CA VAL A 135 -14.83 24.72 -14.19
C VAL A 135 -16.29 25.05 -13.95
N GLN A 136 -17.16 24.74 -14.91
CA GLN A 136 -18.62 24.83 -14.70
C GLN A 136 -19.06 23.57 -13.94
N THR A 137 -19.30 23.71 -12.65
CA THR A 137 -19.99 22.69 -11.85
C THR A 137 -21.50 22.84 -12.07
N ILE A 138 -22.08 21.90 -12.80
CA ILE A 138 -23.53 21.82 -12.96
C ILE A 138 -24.08 21.15 -11.70
N ASP A 139 -24.86 21.90 -10.93
CA ASP A 139 -25.58 21.36 -9.78
C ASP A 139 -26.77 20.54 -10.29
N ALA A 140 -26.63 19.24 -10.27
CA ALA A 140 -27.63 18.30 -10.77
C ALA A 140 -28.99 18.44 -10.04
N SER A 141 -29.01 18.96 -8.82
CA SER A 141 -30.23 19.18 -8.05
C SER A 141 -31.12 20.31 -8.63
N LYS A 142 -30.52 21.19 -9.45
CA LYS A 142 -31.19 22.30 -10.12
C LYS A 142 -31.67 21.99 -11.54
N LEU A 143 -31.35 20.80 -12.04
CA LEU A 143 -31.79 20.35 -13.37
C LEU A 143 -33.19 19.76 -13.29
N SER A 144 -34.02 20.06 -14.31
CA SER A 144 -35.34 19.42 -14.41
C SER A 144 -35.19 17.92 -14.68
N THR A 145 -36.18 17.13 -14.29
CA THR A 145 -36.22 15.67 -14.52
C THR A 145 -36.06 15.29 -16.00
N ASP A 146 -36.58 16.13 -16.92
CA ASP A 146 -36.47 15.92 -18.35
C ASP A 146 -35.05 16.06 -18.88
N VAL A 147 -34.29 17.05 -18.35
CA VAL A 147 -32.88 17.26 -18.70
C VAL A 147 -32.02 16.12 -18.15
N LEU A 148 -32.31 15.66 -16.94
CA LEU A 148 -31.63 14.50 -16.36
C LEU A 148 -31.84 13.22 -17.17
N ALA A 149 -33.07 12.98 -17.62
CA ALA A 149 -33.42 11.84 -18.48
C ALA A 149 -32.67 11.90 -19.84
N GLN A 150 -32.57 13.09 -20.46
CA GLN A 150 -31.80 13.27 -21.70
C GLN A 150 -30.29 13.02 -21.51
N ILE A 151 -29.71 13.45 -20.39
CA ILE A 151 -28.28 13.20 -20.07
C ILE A 151 -28.04 11.71 -19.90
N ILE A 152 -28.91 10.99 -19.21
CA ILE A 152 -28.83 9.53 -19.02
C ILE A 152 -28.92 8.81 -20.35
N ALA A 153 -29.90 9.15 -21.19
CA ALA A 153 -30.08 8.55 -22.52
C ALA A 153 -28.85 8.80 -23.43
N ALA A 154 -28.26 10.00 -23.39
CA ALA A 154 -27.06 10.34 -24.16
C ALA A 154 -25.81 9.57 -23.67
N LYS A 155 -25.72 9.29 -22.38
CA LYS A 155 -24.62 8.46 -21.79
C LYS A 155 -24.74 7.01 -22.24
N ASP A 156 -25.95 6.44 -22.23
CA ASP A 156 -26.18 5.05 -22.64
C ASP A 156 -25.93 4.86 -24.14
N ALA A 157 -26.22 5.88 -24.97
CA ALA A 157 -25.95 5.86 -26.41
C ALA A 157 -24.43 5.98 -26.75
N ASN A 158 -23.60 6.43 -25.81
CA ASN A 158 -22.15 6.68 -26.00
C ASN A 158 -21.27 5.71 -25.21
N ALA A 159 -21.84 4.62 -24.63
CA ALA A 159 -21.09 3.57 -23.98
C ALA A 159 -20.39 2.72 -25.06
N PRO A 160 -19.07 2.59 -25.03
CA PRO A 160 -18.35 1.68 -25.92
C PRO A 160 -18.70 0.23 -25.56
N ASP A 161 -18.96 -0.61 -26.60
CA ASP A 161 -19.09 -2.08 -26.49
C ASP A 161 -17.82 -2.73 -25.91
#